data_9632bd4b360a9967a89d497e5e7154a2
#
_entry.id   9632bd4b360a9967a89d497e5e7154a2
#
_cell.length_a   1.000
_cell.length_b   1.000
_cell.length_c   1.000
_cell.angle_alpha   90.00
_cell.angle_beta   90.00
_cell.angle_gamma   90.00
#
_symmetry.space_group_name_H-M   'P 1'
#
loop_
_entity.id
_entity.type
_entity.pdbx_description
1 polymer ?
#
loop_
_entity_poly.entity_id
_entity_poly.type
_entity_poly.pdbx_seq_one_letter_code
_entity_poly.pdbx_strand_id
1 'polypeptide(L)'
;MNYLLTEKSLLSKIEGNLGEDDYKEPLSILLDSLNNEANLSLIGKIALRYQISSHLKIRSKIFEFINNKELQKPAPPIFVIGLPRSGTTYLFNLLSLDSNYRSPLVWEMFFPFPLIKQDSSEYKRRIKKTDFMLFFQKKLIPGLDVVHPIQSTDPEECLLISPFSLKSLLYSYMARIPSYESYLKKADHSSVFLWHSRFLQVLESFDRPHRWLLKDPGHIGRLSEILANYPDASFIQIHRDPVETIPSICSLTEKTRSPFTKEIDKNEIGQKTLSYWKESLAKGEKDKSFISKDKFINVKFDDFIVDPIGEIKKIYSGLNLDLNKETEKKMVDFVNEFKKGKKARHTYGSVSYTHLTLPTKA
;
A
#
# COMPACT_ATOMS: atom_id res chain seq x y z
N MET A 1 -32.03 -8.67 11.08
CA MET A 1 -31.12 -7.76 11.81
C MET A 1 -30.47 -6.81 10.82
N ASN A 2 -30.72 -5.51 10.98
CA ASN A 2 -30.06 -4.50 10.14
C ASN A 2 -28.62 -4.34 10.62
N TYR A 3 -27.66 -4.96 9.91
CA TYR A 3 -26.22 -4.85 10.19
C TYR A 3 -25.66 -3.51 9.67
N LEU A 4 -26.18 -2.39 10.19
CA LEU A 4 -25.59 -1.09 9.90
C LEU A 4 -24.22 -0.97 10.57
N LEU A 5 -23.25 -0.47 9.81
CA LEU A 5 -21.94 -0.10 10.34
C LEU A 5 -22.09 1.28 11.00
N THR A 6 -22.14 1.33 12.32
CA THR A 6 -22.30 2.58 13.07
C THR A 6 -21.04 2.93 13.85
N GLU A 7 -20.73 4.21 13.95
CA GLU A 7 -19.59 4.72 14.71
C GLU A 7 -19.66 4.23 16.17
N LYS A 8 -20.81 4.36 16.82
CA LYS A 8 -21.02 3.84 18.19
C LYS A 8 -20.64 2.36 18.33
N SER A 9 -21.04 1.51 17.36
CA SER A 9 -20.76 0.07 17.40
C SER A 9 -19.31 -0.31 17.15
N LEU A 10 -18.55 0.57 16.51
CA LEU A 10 -17.12 0.39 16.27
C LEU A 10 -16.31 0.93 17.45
N LEU A 11 -16.61 2.17 17.90
CA LEU A 11 -15.87 2.84 18.97
C LEU A 11 -16.09 2.21 20.34
N SER A 12 -17.28 1.65 20.62
CA SER A 12 -17.56 0.96 21.89
C SER A 12 -16.66 -0.27 22.17
N LYS A 13 -15.91 -0.74 21.17
CA LYS A 13 -14.99 -1.87 21.28
C LYS A 13 -13.52 -1.45 21.31
N ILE A 14 -13.27 -0.15 21.29
CA ILE A 14 -11.92 0.41 21.35
C ILE A 14 -11.62 0.78 22.79
N GLU A 15 -10.61 0.15 23.33
CA GLU A 15 -10.01 0.51 24.61
C GLU A 15 -8.90 1.54 24.32
N GLY A 16 -8.79 2.58 25.17
CA GLY A 16 -7.77 3.61 25.06
C GLY A 16 -8.15 4.79 24.16
N ASN A 17 -7.19 5.67 23.95
CA ASN A 17 -7.34 6.94 23.23
C ASN A 17 -6.95 6.74 21.74
N LEU A 18 -7.74 7.32 20.84
CA LEU A 18 -7.47 7.29 19.40
C LEU A 18 -6.53 8.41 18.92
N GLY A 19 -6.10 9.29 19.81
CA GLY A 19 -5.30 10.47 19.49
C GLY A 19 -6.11 11.62 18.94
N GLU A 20 -5.57 12.31 17.96
CA GLU A 20 -6.18 13.46 17.33
C GLU A 20 -7.51 13.11 16.65
N ASP A 21 -8.39 14.09 16.52
CA ASP A 21 -9.76 13.96 15.96
C ASP A 21 -9.78 13.80 14.43
N ASP A 22 -8.63 13.71 13.78
CA ASP A 22 -8.45 13.58 12.33
C ASP A 22 -9.10 12.33 11.70
N TYR A 23 -9.48 11.34 12.53
CA TYR A 23 -10.20 10.14 12.13
C TYR A 23 -11.72 10.30 12.05
N LYS A 24 -12.30 11.28 12.73
CA LYS A 24 -13.77 11.39 12.90
C LYS A 24 -14.48 11.64 11.57
N GLU A 25 -14.05 12.67 10.85
CA GLU A 25 -14.64 13.02 9.57
C GLU A 25 -14.51 11.88 8.54
N PRO A 26 -13.29 11.34 8.24
CA PRO A 26 -13.16 10.25 7.28
C PRO A 26 -13.91 8.98 7.72
N LEU A 27 -13.99 8.67 9.02
CA LEU A 27 -14.78 7.55 9.52
C LEU A 27 -16.27 7.75 9.24
N SER A 28 -16.81 8.93 9.54
CA SER A 28 -18.22 9.24 9.31
C SER A 28 -18.59 9.09 7.82
N ILE A 29 -17.79 9.70 6.92
CA ILE A 29 -18.03 9.62 5.47
C ILE A 29 -17.87 8.19 4.95
N LEU A 30 -16.87 7.44 5.45
CA LEU A 30 -16.67 6.05 5.10
C LEU A 30 -17.89 5.19 5.48
N LEU A 31 -18.39 5.35 6.70
CA LEU A 31 -19.54 4.59 7.19
C LEU A 31 -20.82 4.93 6.46
N ASP A 32 -21.03 6.21 6.15
CA ASP A 32 -22.17 6.64 5.33
C ASP A 32 -22.13 6.01 3.94
N SER A 33 -21.00 6.10 3.25
CA SER A 33 -20.81 5.51 1.92
C SER A 33 -20.94 3.97 1.95
N LEU A 34 -20.41 3.29 2.97
CA LEU A 34 -20.55 1.84 3.13
C LEU A 34 -22.00 1.39 3.36
N ASN A 35 -22.78 2.16 4.12
CA ASN A 35 -24.15 1.81 4.42
C ASN A 35 -25.12 2.12 3.28
N ASN A 36 -24.90 3.22 2.54
CA ASN A 36 -25.87 3.75 1.58
C ASN A 36 -25.50 3.49 0.12
N GLU A 37 -24.20 3.29 -0.22
CA GLU A 37 -23.73 3.23 -1.62
C GLU A 37 -23.13 1.87 -2.01
N ALA A 38 -22.54 1.15 -1.02
CA ALA A 38 -21.67 0.00 -1.32
C ALA A 38 -22.41 -1.29 -1.69
N ASN A 39 -23.72 -1.39 -1.45
CA ASN A 39 -24.52 -2.61 -1.66
C ASN A 39 -23.82 -3.89 -1.14
N LEU A 40 -23.35 -3.84 0.12
CA LEU A 40 -22.52 -4.89 0.71
C LEU A 40 -23.25 -6.23 0.85
N SER A 41 -22.56 -7.32 0.54
CA SER A 41 -22.94 -8.67 0.97
C SER A 41 -22.82 -8.80 2.50
N LEU A 42 -23.38 -9.87 3.07
CA LEU A 42 -23.20 -10.13 4.51
C LEU A 42 -21.71 -10.32 4.87
N ILE A 43 -20.96 -11.01 4.01
CA ILE A 43 -19.51 -11.20 4.16
C ILE A 43 -18.81 -9.85 4.12
N GLY A 44 -19.20 -8.96 3.19
CA GLY A 44 -18.66 -7.61 3.08
C GLY A 44 -18.86 -6.79 4.34
N LYS A 45 -20.06 -6.82 4.93
CA LYS A 45 -20.37 -6.12 6.18
C LYS A 45 -19.50 -6.62 7.34
N ILE A 46 -19.35 -7.95 7.47
CA ILE A 46 -18.54 -8.55 8.54
C ILE A 46 -17.06 -8.21 8.34
N ALA A 47 -16.53 -8.38 7.12
CA ALA A 47 -15.13 -8.15 6.81
C ALA A 47 -14.74 -6.68 7.02
N LEU A 48 -15.52 -5.73 6.51
CA LEU A 48 -15.24 -4.30 6.67
C LEU A 48 -15.38 -3.84 8.13
N ARG A 49 -16.40 -4.36 8.85
CA ARG A 49 -16.50 -4.11 10.29
C ARG A 49 -15.27 -4.58 11.07
N TYR A 50 -14.81 -5.80 10.80
CA TYR A 50 -13.60 -6.35 11.41
C TYR A 50 -12.38 -5.49 11.08
N GLN A 51 -12.20 -5.13 9.82
CA GLN A 51 -11.05 -4.39 9.34
C GLN A 51 -11.00 -2.98 9.92
N ILE A 52 -12.09 -2.21 9.86
CA ILE A 52 -12.16 -0.86 10.43
C ILE A 52 -11.91 -0.92 11.95
N SER A 53 -12.53 -1.89 12.67
CA SER A 53 -12.29 -2.06 14.10
C SER A 53 -10.83 -2.40 14.40
N SER A 54 -10.17 -3.22 13.57
CA SER A 54 -8.75 -3.56 13.73
C SER A 54 -7.85 -2.35 13.54
N HIS A 55 -8.10 -1.53 12.51
CA HIS A 55 -7.34 -0.31 12.26
C HIS A 55 -7.49 0.70 13.41
N LEU A 56 -8.69 0.91 13.92
CA LEU A 56 -8.92 1.77 15.09
C LEU A 56 -8.21 1.25 16.34
N LYS A 57 -8.21 -0.07 16.59
CA LYS A 57 -7.47 -0.67 17.71
C LYS A 57 -5.95 -0.49 17.58
N ILE A 58 -5.41 -0.68 16.38
CA ILE A 58 -3.99 -0.47 16.13
C ILE A 58 -3.64 1.01 16.31
N ARG A 59 -4.46 1.91 15.78
CA ARG A 59 -4.32 3.35 15.94
C ARG A 59 -4.25 3.76 17.41
N SER A 60 -5.19 3.28 18.24
CA SER A 60 -5.20 3.55 19.69
C SER A 60 -3.89 3.10 20.35
N LYS A 61 -3.42 1.88 20.04
CA LYS A 61 -2.16 1.36 20.59
C LYS A 61 -0.93 2.11 20.11
N ILE A 62 -0.90 2.55 18.84
CA ILE A 62 0.16 3.43 18.34
C ILE A 62 0.19 4.71 19.16
N PHE A 63 -0.97 5.36 19.34
CA PHE A 63 -1.06 6.61 20.10
C PHE A 63 -0.60 6.44 21.54
N GLU A 64 -1.09 5.42 22.25
CA GLU A 64 -0.65 5.11 23.61
C GLU A 64 0.87 4.89 23.70
N PHE A 65 1.43 4.20 22.71
CA PHE A 65 2.87 3.91 22.68
C PHE A 65 3.71 5.17 22.49
N ILE A 66 3.32 6.04 21.55
CA ILE A 66 4.10 7.25 21.24
C ILE A 66 3.93 8.35 22.30
N ASN A 67 2.73 8.47 22.88
CA ASN A 67 2.41 9.54 23.83
C ASN A 67 3.23 9.46 25.14
N ASN A 68 3.80 8.29 25.43
CA ASN A 68 4.58 8.03 26.63
C ASN A 68 6.09 7.94 26.38
N LYS A 69 6.56 8.35 25.18
CA LYS A 69 7.97 8.19 24.79
C LYS A 69 8.44 9.36 23.92
N GLU A 70 9.64 9.83 24.18
CA GLU A 70 10.38 10.64 23.23
C GLU A 70 10.95 9.72 22.14
N LEU A 71 10.37 9.76 20.96
CA LEU A 71 10.79 8.98 19.81
C LEU A 71 11.50 9.86 18.80
N GLN A 72 12.62 9.37 18.27
CA GLN A 72 13.30 10.01 17.15
C GLN A 72 12.41 9.95 15.90
N LYS A 73 12.63 10.87 14.96
CA LYS A 73 12.05 10.76 13.61
C LYS A 73 12.46 9.43 12.99
N PRO A 74 11.61 8.81 12.17
CA PRO A 74 11.97 7.58 11.46
C PRO A 74 13.24 7.74 10.63
N ALA A 75 13.97 6.64 10.46
CA ALA A 75 15.12 6.60 9.55
C ALA A 75 14.71 7.07 8.14
N PRO A 76 15.63 7.75 7.40
CA PRO A 76 15.27 8.35 6.11
C PRO A 76 14.76 7.26 5.13
N PRO A 77 13.56 7.45 4.53
CA PRO A 77 12.97 6.46 3.64
C PRO A 77 13.38 6.62 2.18
N ILE A 78 13.36 5.49 1.46
CA ILE A 78 13.31 5.43 0.01
C ILE A 78 11.91 4.92 -0.36
N PHE A 79 11.17 5.68 -1.15
CA PHE A 79 9.83 5.32 -1.62
C PHE A 79 9.89 4.80 -3.06
N VAL A 80 9.47 3.55 -3.26
CA VAL A 80 9.20 3.00 -4.60
C VAL A 80 7.77 3.37 -4.99
N ILE A 81 7.63 4.16 -6.04
CA ILE A 81 6.36 4.69 -6.53
C ILE A 81 6.14 4.36 -8.00
N GLY A 82 4.93 4.53 -8.47
CA GLY A 82 4.53 4.26 -9.86
C GLY A 82 3.07 3.81 -9.90
N LEU A 83 2.50 3.66 -11.08
CA LEU A 83 1.15 3.10 -11.18
C LEU A 83 1.11 1.67 -10.61
N PRO A 84 0.00 1.23 -10.02
CA PRO A 84 -0.17 -0.19 -9.74
C PRO A 84 0.06 -1.00 -11.02
N ARG A 85 0.65 -2.20 -10.90
CA ARG A 85 0.94 -3.08 -12.05
C ARG A 85 2.06 -2.57 -12.98
N SER A 86 2.80 -1.54 -12.61
CA SER A 86 3.96 -1.07 -13.36
C SER A 86 5.27 -1.81 -13.04
N GLY A 87 5.25 -2.83 -12.18
CA GLY A 87 6.45 -3.56 -11.77
C GLY A 87 7.06 -3.08 -10.45
N THR A 88 6.39 -2.18 -9.73
CA THR A 88 6.83 -1.67 -8.41
C THR A 88 7.12 -2.78 -7.40
N THR A 89 6.32 -3.86 -7.37
CA THR A 89 6.54 -4.99 -6.45
C THR A 89 7.82 -5.76 -6.78
N TYR A 90 8.12 -5.98 -8.06
CA TYR A 90 9.35 -6.67 -8.45
C TYR A 90 10.60 -5.85 -8.09
N LEU A 91 10.55 -4.54 -8.38
CA LEU A 91 11.63 -3.61 -8.00
C LEU A 91 11.79 -3.54 -6.47
N PHE A 92 10.68 -3.43 -5.74
CA PHE A 92 10.66 -3.38 -4.28
C PHE A 92 11.28 -4.63 -3.64
N ASN A 93 10.85 -5.82 -4.10
CA ASN A 93 11.39 -7.09 -3.60
C ASN A 93 12.89 -7.24 -3.90
N LEU A 94 13.33 -6.75 -5.06
CA LEU A 94 14.75 -6.80 -5.43
C LEU A 94 15.58 -5.88 -4.52
N LEU A 95 15.13 -4.65 -4.30
CA LEU A 95 15.78 -3.69 -3.40
C LEU A 95 15.76 -4.16 -1.93
N SER A 96 14.70 -4.86 -1.49
CA SER A 96 14.58 -5.36 -0.11
C SER A 96 15.60 -6.46 0.25
N LEU A 97 16.36 -6.97 -0.72
CA LEU A 97 17.46 -7.89 -0.46
C LEU A 97 18.71 -7.21 0.14
N ASP A 98 18.77 -5.88 0.10
CA ASP A 98 19.82 -5.12 0.76
C ASP A 98 19.55 -5.04 2.27
N SER A 99 20.45 -5.59 3.07
CA SER A 99 20.35 -5.59 4.53
C SER A 99 20.44 -4.21 5.18
N ASN A 100 20.85 -3.17 4.44
CA ASN A 100 20.80 -1.78 4.90
C ASN A 100 19.38 -1.21 4.91
N TYR A 101 18.44 -1.88 4.24
CA TYR A 101 17.06 -1.45 4.17
C TYR A 101 16.16 -2.37 5.00
N ARG A 102 15.13 -1.77 5.57
CA ARG A 102 14.03 -2.46 6.21
C ARG A 102 12.73 -2.03 5.57
N SER A 103 11.84 -3.00 5.36
CA SER A 103 10.47 -2.75 4.96
C SER A 103 9.53 -3.28 6.04
N PRO A 104 8.37 -2.66 6.28
CA PRO A 104 7.36 -3.25 7.14
C PRO A 104 6.89 -4.58 6.57
N LEU A 105 6.80 -5.59 7.42
CA LEU A 105 6.37 -6.94 7.03
C LEU A 105 4.86 -7.08 7.19
N VAL A 106 4.25 -7.97 6.41
CA VAL A 106 2.81 -8.23 6.45
C VAL A 106 2.31 -8.47 7.87
N TRP A 107 2.96 -9.37 8.64
CA TRP A 107 2.55 -9.67 10.00
C TRP A 107 2.67 -8.45 10.95
N GLU A 108 3.64 -7.56 10.74
CA GLU A 108 3.84 -6.35 11.54
C GLU A 108 2.69 -5.36 11.34
N MET A 109 2.16 -5.28 10.11
CA MET A 109 1.04 -4.39 9.79
C MET A 109 -0.29 -4.88 10.40
N PHE A 110 -0.48 -6.22 10.48
CA PHE A 110 -1.69 -6.79 11.08
C PHE A 110 -1.62 -6.88 12.60
N PHE A 111 -0.42 -7.16 13.15
CA PHE A 111 -0.24 -7.42 14.58
C PHE A 111 1.00 -6.73 15.15
N PRO A 112 1.09 -5.39 15.09
CA PRO A 112 2.29 -4.67 15.56
C PRO A 112 2.47 -4.74 17.08
N PHE A 113 1.41 -5.01 17.84
CA PHE A 113 1.46 -5.00 19.32
C PHE A 113 1.06 -6.35 19.96
N PRO A 114 1.60 -6.63 21.18
CA PRO A 114 2.75 -5.98 21.83
C PRO A 114 4.00 -6.14 20.99
N LEU A 115 4.98 -5.25 21.19
CA LEU A 115 6.28 -5.38 20.51
C LEU A 115 6.97 -6.68 20.98
N ILE A 116 7.55 -7.42 20.06
CA ILE A 116 8.12 -8.75 20.33
C ILE A 116 9.48 -8.92 19.67
N LYS A 117 10.33 -9.74 20.31
CA LYS A 117 11.58 -10.17 19.68
C LYS A 117 11.31 -11.22 18.61
N GLN A 118 12.05 -11.16 17.51
CA GLN A 118 12.08 -12.24 16.51
C GLN A 118 12.42 -13.57 17.20
N ASP A 119 11.92 -14.67 16.62
CA ASP A 119 12.08 -16.04 17.13
C ASP A 119 11.42 -16.38 18.49
N SER A 120 10.72 -15.45 19.12
CA SER A 120 9.91 -15.73 20.29
C SER A 120 8.70 -16.63 19.95
N SER A 121 8.12 -17.28 20.96
CA SER A 121 6.88 -18.06 20.79
C SER A 121 5.73 -17.19 20.26
N GLU A 122 5.66 -15.94 20.73
CA GLU A 122 4.68 -14.96 20.27
C GLU A 122 4.89 -14.57 18.80
N TYR A 123 6.15 -14.39 18.35
CA TYR A 123 6.48 -14.17 16.94
C TYR A 123 5.92 -15.32 16.08
N LYS A 124 6.24 -16.57 16.43
CA LYS A 124 5.74 -17.75 15.70
C LYS A 124 4.21 -17.82 15.68
N ARG A 125 3.55 -17.42 16.78
CA ARG A 125 2.09 -17.35 16.86
C ARG A 125 1.50 -16.33 15.90
N ARG A 126 2.11 -15.15 15.77
CA ARG A 126 1.64 -14.09 14.85
C ARG A 126 1.84 -14.47 13.40
N ILE A 127 2.98 -15.06 13.06
CA ILE A 127 3.20 -15.59 11.70
C ILE A 127 2.08 -16.59 11.37
N LYS A 128 1.84 -17.61 12.21
CA LYS A 128 0.75 -18.57 11.99
C LYS A 128 -0.63 -17.92 11.86
N LYS A 129 -0.91 -16.88 12.67
CA LYS A 129 -2.17 -16.14 12.61
C LYS A 129 -2.30 -15.36 11.30
N THR A 130 -1.23 -14.74 10.85
CA THR A 130 -1.18 -14.02 9.55
C THR A 130 -1.34 -14.99 8.40
N ASP A 131 -0.63 -16.13 8.41
CA ASP A 131 -0.77 -17.18 7.38
C ASP A 131 -2.21 -17.69 7.29
N PHE A 132 -2.87 -17.88 8.44
CA PHE A 132 -4.27 -18.26 8.48
C PHE A 132 -5.19 -17.19 7.85
N MET A 133 -4.95 -15.89 8.14
CA MET A 133 -5.70 -14.81 7.52
C MET A 133 -5.48 -14.76 6.00
N LEU A 134 -4.24 -14.88 5.54
CA LEU A 134 -3.90 -14.92 4.13
C LEU A 134 -4.51 -16.13 3.42
N PHE A 135 -4.53 -17.29 4.07
CA PHE A 135 -5.22 -18.49 3.56
C PHE A 135 -6.72 -18.21 3.32
N PHE A 136 -7.42 -17.61 4.29
CA PHE A 136 -8.82 -17.25 4.13
C PHE A 136 -9.02 -16.20 3.04
N GLN A 137 -8.14 -15.20 2.95
CA GLN A 137 -8.20 -14.20 1.90
C GLN A 137 -8.08 -14.84 0.50
N LYS A 138 -7.15 -15.79 0.32
CA LYS A 138 -7.00 -16.55 -0.94
C LYS A 138 -8.24 -17.36 -1.29
N LYS A 139 -8.92 -17.95 -0.27
CA LYS A 139 -10.18 -18.68 -0.47
C LYS A 139 -11.33 -17.76 -0.84
N LEU A 140 -11.36 -16.57 -0.24
CA LEU A 140 -12.41 -15.58 -0.46
C LEU A 140 -12.26 -14.86 -1.82
N ILE A 141 -11.00 -14.63 -2.24
CA ILE A 141 -10.65 -13.94 -3.50
C ILE A 141 -9.81 -14.89 -4.37
N PRO A 142 -10.45 -15.80 -5.13
CA PRO A 142 -9.73 -16.76 -5.97
C PRO A 142 -8.82 -16.08 -6.99
N GLY A 143 -7.56 -16.53 -7.07
CA GLY A 143 -6.54 -15.98 -7.99
C GLY A 143 -5.92 -14.67 -7.53
N LEU A 144 -6.19 -14.21 -6.31
CA LEU A 144 -5.46 -13.08 -5.72
C LEU A 144 -3.97 -13.40 -5.55
N ASP A 145 -3.65 -14.62 -5.16
CA ASP A 145 -2.27 -15.11 -4.99
C ASP A 145 -1.46 -15.18 -6.29
N VAL A 146 -2.14 -15.23 -7.45
CA VAL A 146 -1.48 -15.12 -8.77
C VAL A 146 -1.17 -13.66 -9.10
N VAL A 147 -2.06 -12.75 -8.69
CA VAL A 147 -1.95 -11.31 -9.01
C VAL A 147 -1.11 -10.57 -8.00
N HIS A 148 -1.19 -10.97 -6.74
CA HIS A 148 -0.47 -10.40 -5.59
C HIS A 148 -0.03 -11.52 -4.63
N PRO A 149 1.02 -12.28 -5.00
CA PRO A 149 1.56 -13.32 -4.12
C PRO A 149 2.21 -12.65 -2.90
N ILE A 150 1.80 -13.08 -1.70
CA ILE A 150 2.26 -12.49 -0.43
C ILE A 150 2.30 -13.57 0.64
N GLN A 151 3.33 -13.53 1.48
CA GLN A 151 3.52 -14.35 2.67
C GLN A 151 3.55 -13.46 3.92
N SER A 152 3.37 -14.05 5.08
CA SER A 152 3.35 -13.30 6.34
C SER A 152 4.65 -12.54 6.64
N THR A 153 5.77 -13.04 6.17
CA THR A 153 7.11 -12.46 6.38
C THR A 153 7.60 -11.61 5.21
N ASP A 154 6.79 -11.42 4.17
CA ASP A 154 7.19 -10.60 3.04
C ASP A 154 7.09 -9.10 3.38
N PRO A 155 7.93 -8.26 2.76
CA PRO A 155 7.75 -6.82 2.72
C PRO A 155 6.43 -6.45 2.02
N GLU A 156 5.69 -5.48 2.57
CA GLU A 156 4.37 -5.15 2.02
C GLU A 156 4.15 -3.64 1.86
N GLU A 157 3.08 -3.29 1.14
CA GLU A 157 2.74 -1.92 0.74
C GLU A 157 2.26 -1.06 1.91
N CYS A 158 2.64 0.21 1.92
CA CYS A 158 2.15 1.22 2.86
C CYS A 158 0.61 1.42 2.77
N LEU A 159 -0.03 0.86 1.74
CA LEU A 159 -1.49 0.79 1.64
C LEU A 159 -2.13 0.18 2.89
N LEU A 160 -1.45 -0.75 3.58
CA LEU A 160 -1.93 -1.34 4.84
C LEU A 160 -1.71 -0.47 6.08
N ILE A 161 -0.89 0.59 5.97
CA ILE A 161 -0.62 1.55 7.06
C ILE A 161 -1.59 2.74 6.97
N SER A 162 -1.91 3.19 5.77
CA SER A 162 -2.78 4.36 5.53
C SER A 162 -4.15 4.29 6.25
N PRO A 163 -4.77 3.11 6.49
CA PRO A 163 -6.03 3.00 7.23
C PRO A 163 -5.98 3.45 8.68
N PHE A 164 -4.81 3.60 9.29
CA PHE A 164 -4.71 4.12 10.67
C PHE A 164 -5.16 5.59 10.76
N SER A 165 -5.14 6.33 9.66
CA SER A 165 -5.72 7.67 9.52
C SER A 165 -7.21 7.65 9.10
N LEU A 166 -7.76 6.47 8.78
CA LEU A 166 -9.07 6.29 8.12
C LEU A 166 -9.16 6.95 6.72
N LYS A 167 -8.06 7.42 6.14
CA LYS A 167 -7.96 7.97 4.78
C LYS A 167 -7.15 7.00 3.91
N SER A 168 -7.81 6.00 3.32
CA SER A 168 -7.11 4.92 2.58
C SER A 168 -7.90 4.41 1.39
N LEU A 169 -7.22 4.17 0.28
CA LEU A 169 -7.76 3.47 -0.88
C LEU A 169 -8.08 1.99 -0.61
N LEU A 170 -7.56 1.41 0.48
CA LEU A 170 -7.80 0.01 0.83
C LEU A 170 -9.30 -0.30 0.88
N TYR A 171 -10.11 0.61 1.43
CA TYR A 171 -11.56 0.43 1.50
C TYR A 171 -12.23 0.44 0.13
N SER A 172 -11.70 1.21 -0.81
CA SER A 172 -12.18 1.25 -2.20
C SER A 172 -11.88 -0.03 -2.97
N TYR A 173 -10.85 -0.78 -2.59
CA TYR A 173 -10.61 -2.12 -3.14
C TYR A 173 -11.57 -3.19 -2.61
N MET A 174 -12.28 -2.90 -1.52
CA MET A 174 -13.24 -3.84 -0.92
C MET A 174 -14.69 -3.48 -1.20
N ALA A 175 -14.99 -2.22 -1.48
CA ALA A 175 -16.36 -1.75 -1.64
C ALA A 175 -16.48 -0.59 -2.65
N ARG A 176 -17.67 -0.45 -3.24
CA ARG A 176 -18.05 0.72 -4.01
C ARG A 176 -18.45 1.84 -3.05
N ILE A 177 -17.63 2.86 -2.91
CA ILE A 177 -17.79 3.95 -1.93
C ILE A 177 -17.50 5.33 -2.55
N PRO A 178 -18.31 5.76 -3.55
CA PRO A 178 -18.02 6.94 -4.36
C PRO A 178 -17.93 8.25 -3.58
N SER A 179 -18.76 8.46 -2.56
CA SER A 179 -18.69 9.66 -1.72
C SER A 179 -17.40 9.72 -0.91
N TYR A 180 -16.96 8.58 -0.36
CA TYR A 180 -15.69 8.49 0.34
C TYR A 180 -14.49 8.67 -0.63
N GLU A 181 -14.51 8.09 -1.83
CA GLU A 181 -13.49 8.30 -2.86
C GLU A 181 -13.40 9.79 -3.27
N SER A 182 -14.55 10.46 -3.42
CA SER A 182 -14.61 11.90 -3.71
C SER A 182 -14.04 12.75 -2.56
N TYR A 183 -14.28 12.34 -1.32
CA TYR A 183 -13.67 12.95 -0.15
C TYR A 183 -12.14 12.79 -0.18
N LEU A 184 -11.62 11.57 -0.40
CA LEU A 184 -10.18 11.30 -0.45
C LEU A 184 -9.44 12.14 -1.50
N LYS A 185 -10.08 12.46 -2.63
CA LYS A 185 -9.47 13.33 -3.65
C LYS A 185 -9.22 14.75 -3.16
N LYS A 186 -10.08 15.27 -2.28
CA LYS A 186 -10.07 16.66 -1.81
C LYS A 186 -9.44 16.83 -0.43
N ALA A 187 -9.39 15.76 0.35
CA ALA A 187 -8.92 15.79 1.73
C ALA A 187 -7.42 16.12 1.83
N ASP A 188 -7.06 16.78 2.91
CA ASP A 188 -5.66 16.86 3.36
C ASP A 188 -5.18 15.49 3.82
N HIS A 189 -4.08 15.00 3.26
CA HIS A 189 -3.47 13.72 3.58
C HIS A 189 -2.29 13.81 4.56
N SER A 190 -2.03 14.97 5.15
CA SER A 190 -0.94 15.13 6.13
C SER A 190 -1.06 14.16 7.29
N SER A 191 -2.28 13.91 7.77
CA SER A 191 -2.53 12.93 8.84
C SER A 191 -2.22 11.49 8.43
N VAL A 192 -2.31 11.13 7.14
CA VAL A 192 -1.91 9.80 6.66
C VAL A 192 -0.43 9.57 6.94
N PHE A 193 0.42 10.53 6.57
CA PHE A 193 1.87 10.42 6.75
C PHE A 193 2.31 10.65 8.18
N LEU A 194 1.56 11.39 8.98
CA LEU A 194 1.74 11.46 10.42
C LEU A 194 1.58 10.08 11.06
N TRP A 195 0.46 9.38 10.80
CA TRP A 195 0.22 8.03 11.33
C TRP A 195 1.14 6.98 10.74
N HIS A 196 1.53 7.15 9.48
CA HIS A 196 2.56 6.34 8.85
C HIS A 196 3.91 6.48 9.56
N SER A 197 4.35 7.70 9.84
CA SER A 197 5.58 7.98 10.59
C SER A 197 5.53 7.39 12.00
N ARG A 198 4.44 7.57 12.71
CA ARG A 198 4.21 7.00 14.05
C ARG A 198 4.29 5.47 14.05
N PHE A 199 3.72 4.83 13.03
CA PHE A 199 3.82 3.37 12.88
C PHE A 199 5.26 2.92 12.66
N LEU A 200 6.03 3.60 11.82
CA LEU A 200 7.45 3.30 11.64
C LEU A 200 8.25 3.50 12.93
N GLN A 201 7.99 4.55 13.69
CA GLN A 201 8.60 4.77 15.00
C GLN A 201 8.33 3.62 15.99
N VAL A 202 7.11 3.07 15.96
CA VAL A 202 6.78 1.86 16.75
C VAL A 202 7.69 0.70 16.35
N LEU A 203 7.85 0.44 15.06
CA LEU A 203 8.70 -0.65 14.58
C LEU A 203 10.19 -0.40 14.88
N GLU A 204 10.66 0.85 14.76
CA GLU A 204 12.05 1.23 15.07
C GLU A 204 12.42 1.11 16.53
N SER A 205 11.45 1.09 17.42
CA SER A 205 11.72 0.91 18.86
C SER A 205 12.37 -0.44 19.18
N PHE A 206 12.33 -1.37 18.25
CA PHE A 206 12.96 -2.68 18.32
C PHE A 206 14.23 -2.81 17.50
N ASP A 207 14.16 -2.31 16.27
CA ASP A 207 15.21 -2.46 15.28
C ASP A 207 15.16 -1.27 14.32
N ARG A 208 16.09 -0.33 14.52
CA ARG A 208 16.18 0.87 13.70
C ARG A 208 17.05 0.58 12.47
N PRO A 209 16.50 0.69 11.26
CA PRO A 209 17.26 0.48 10.04
C PRO A 209 18.17 1.68 9.73
N HIS A 210 19.11 1.50 8.82
CA HIS A 210 19.79 2.62 8.19
C HIS A 210 18.83 3.44 7.34
N ARG A 211 17.95 2.75 6.60
CA ARG A 211 16.89 3.37 5.79
C ARG A 211 15.64 2.50 5.77
N TRP A 212 14.49 3.14 5.69
CA TRP A 212 13.27 2.46 5.30
C TRP A 212 13.18 2.33 3.78
N LEU A 213 12.84 1.15 3.29
CA LEU A 213 12.39 0.93 1.93
C LEU A 213 10.88 0.73 1.95
N LEU A 214 10.17 1.64 1.31
CA LEU A 214 8.71 1.75 1.39
C LEU A 214 8.10 1.73 -0.01
N LYS A 215 6.90 1.20 -0.15
CA LYS A 215 6.24 1.12 -1.45
C LYS A 215 4.73 1.28 -1.29
N ASP A 216 4.16 2.17 -2.10
CA ASP A 216 2.72 2.23 -2.35
C ASP A 216 2.50 3.01 -3.65
N PRO A 217 1.76 2.44 -4.61
CA PRO A 217 1.39 3.19 -5.82
C PRO A 217 0.67 4.50 -5.53
N GLY A 218 -0.16 4.55 -4.47
CA GLY A 218 -0.88 5.76 -4.05
C GLY A 218 0.01 6.93 -3.67
N HIS A 219 1.26 6.69 -3.35
CA HIS A 219 2.23 7.74 -3.00
C HIS A 219 2.57 8.67 -4.15
N ILE A 220 2.37 8.26 -5.41
CA ILE A 220 2.68 9.08 -6.59
C ILE A 220 1.94 10.42 -6.59
N GLY A 221 0.73 10.47 -6.06
CA GLY A 221 -0.05 11.70 -5.95
C GLY A 221 0.12 12.44 -4.61
N ARG A 222 1.15 12.09 -3.80
CA ARG A 222 1.29 12.56 -2.41
C ARG A 222 2.72 12.97 -2.05
N LEU A 223 3.54 13.34 -3.02
CA LEU A 223 4.96 13.62 -2.79
C LEU A 223 5.18 14.80 -1.86
N SER A 224 4.38 15.85 -1.95
CA SER A 224 4.46 17.02 -1.06
C SER A 224 4.12 16.66 0.39
N GLU A 225 3.08 15.86 0.62
CA GLU A 225 2.69 15.40 1.96
C GLU A 225 3.72 14.43 2.55
N ILE A 226 4.35 13.60 1.70
CA ILE A 226 5.47 12.74 2.12
C ILE A 226 6.65 13.61 2.56
N LEU A 227 7.08 14.58 1.76
CA LEU A 227 8.23 15.44 2.08
C LEU A 227 8.02 16.27 3.33
N ALA A 228 6.79 16.70 3.62
CA ALA A 228 6.46 17.40 4.86
C ALA A 228 6.75 16.56 6.11
N ASN A 229 6.57 15.24 6.03
CA ASN A 229 6.84 14.31 7.15
C ASN A 229 8.23 13.68 7.08
N TYR A 230 8.77 13.50 5.88
CA TYR A 230 10.07 12.86 5.60
C TYR A 230 10.92 13.76 4.69
N PRO A 231 11.52 14.84 5.21
CA PRO A 231 12.27 15.80 4.39
C PRO A 231 13.52 15.19 3.72
N ASP A 232 13.99 14.06 4.25
CA ASP A 232 15.14 13.33 3.73
C ASP A 232 14.74 12.15 2.84
N ALA A 233 13.46 12.04 2.45
CA ALA A 233 12.98 10.99 1.58
C ALA A 233 13.64 11.04 0.20
N SER A 234 13.89 9.84 -0.35
CA SER A 234 14.25 9.64 -1.76
C SER A 234 13.16 8.84 -2.45
N PHE A 235 13.05 9.00 -3.77
CA PHE A 235 11.99 8.39 -4.57
C PHE A 235 12.58 7.63 -5.75
N ILE A 236 12.01 6.46 -6.02
CA ILE A 236 12.28 5.68 -7.23
C ILE A 236 10.95 5.47 -7.93
N GLN A 237 10.75 6.16 -9.05
CA GLN A 237 9.51 6.07 -9.83
C GLN A 237 9.71 5.12 -11.01
N ILE A 238 8.92 4.05 -11.06
CA ILE A 238 8.87 3.15 -12.22
C ILE A 238 7.72 3.55 -13.15
N HIS A 239 8.04 3.71 -14.44
CA HIS A 239 7.13 4.12 -15.49
C HIS A 239 6.78 2.94 -16.38
N ARG A 240 5.50 2.73 -16.58
CA ARG A 240 4.95 1.76 -17.53
C ARG A 240 3.74 2.36 -18.24
N ASP A 241 3.50 1.97 -19.48
CA ASP A 241 2.39 2.48 -20.29
C ASP A 241 1.05 2.30 -19.53
N PRO A 242 0.29 3.40 -19.30
CA PRO A 242 -1.03 3.34 -18.69
C PRO A 242 -2.03 2.46 -19.46
N VAL A 243 -1.88 2.31 -20.79
CA VAL A 243 -2.71 1.42 -21.61
C VAL A 243 -2.60 -0.03 -21.15
N GLU A 244 -1.44 -0.45 -20.65
CA GLU A 244 -1.24 -1.80 -20.10
C GLU A 244 -1.64 -1.90 -18.63
N THR A 245 -1.43 -0.84 -17.84
CA THR A 245 -1.63 -0.90 -16.39
C THR A 245 -3.07 -0.69 -15.98
N ILE A 246 -3.80 0.27 -16.58
CA ILE A 246 -5.17 0.63 -16.20
C ILE A 246 -6.14 -0.56 -16.29
N PRO A 247 -6.20 -1.35 -17.39
CA PRO A 247 -7.06 -2.54 -17.44
C PRO A 247 -6.74 -3.57 -16.35
N SER A 248 -5.45 -3.72 -16.02
CA SER A 248 -4.99 -4.62 -14.97
C SER A 248 -5.43 -4.16 -13.58
N ILE A 249 -5.42 -2.85 -13.30
CA ILE A 249 -5.92 -2.26 -12.06
C ILE A 249 -7.43 -2.47 -11.95
N CYS A 250 -8.18 -2.25 -13.03
CA CYS A 250 -9.62 -2.47 -13.07
C CYS A 250 -9.97 -3.92 -12.75
N SER A 251 -9.26 -4.88 -13.36
CA SER A 251 -9.46 -6.32 -13.09
C SER A 251 -9.14 -6.69 -11.65
N LEU A 252 -8.09 -6.10 -11.06
CA LEU A 252 -7.77 -6.28 -9.64
C LEU A 252 -8.90 -5.76 -8.75
N THR A 253 -9.39 -4.54 -9.02
CA THR A 253 -10.48 -3.91 -8.27
C THR A 253 -11.76 -4.74 -8.35
N GLU A 254 -12.12 -5.23 -9.54
CA GLU A 254 -13.26 -6.16 -9.72
C GLU A 254 -13.10 -7.39 -8.84
N LYS A 255 -11.95 -8.07 -8.90
CA LYS A 255 -11.67 -9.27 -8.12
C LYS A 255 -11.74 -9.03 -6.62
N THR A 256 -11.17 -7.95 -6.14
CA THR A 256 -11.11 -7.66 -4.70
C THR A 256 -12.45 -7.20 -4.14
N ARG A 257 -13.31 -6.55 -4.93
CA ARG A 257 -14.67 -6.14 -4.55
C ARG A 257 -15.67 -7.27 -4.58
N SER A 258 -15.53 -8.21 -5.53
CA SER A 258 -16.58 -9.21 -5.82
C SER A 258 -17.07 -10.05 -4.64
N PRO A 259 -16.26 -10.45 -3.64
CA PRO A 259 -16.77 -11.19 -2.48
C PRO A 259 -17.59 -10.33 -1.51
N PHE A 260 -17.38 -9.02 -1.54
CA PHE A 260 -17.89 -8.09 -0.52
C PHE A 260 -19.12 -7.30 -0.98
N THR A 261 -19.35 -7.19 -2.29
CA THR A 261 -20.49 -6.45 -2.87
C THR A 261 -21.40 -7.38 -3.64
N LYS A 262 -22.70 -7.01 -3.74
CA LYS A 262 -23.68 -7.80 -4.49
C LYS A 262 -23.63 -7.51 -5.98
N GLU A 263 -23.11 -6.35 -6.37
CA GLU A 263 -23.09 -5.88 -7.75
C GLU A 263 -21.72 -5.25 -8.07
N ILE A 264 -21.28 -5.43 -9.31
CA ILE A 264 -20.06 -4.87 -9.86
C ILE A 264 -20.38 -4.16 -11.17
N ASP A 265 -20.15 -2.86 -11.22
CA ASP A 265 -20.20 -2.07 -12.45
C ASP A 265 -18.77 -1.88 -12.99
N LYS A 266 -18.44 -2.60 -14.07
CA LYS A 266 -17.11 -2.55 -14.69
C LYS A 266 -16.83 -1.21 -15.37
N ASN A 267 -17.87 -0.55 -15.91
CA ASN A 267 -17.74 0.76 -16.56
C ASN A 267 -17.41 1.83 -15.51
N GLU A 268 -18.12 1.82 -14.37
CA GLU A 268 -17.81 2.73 -13.26
C GLU A 268 -16.38 2.50 -12.73
N ILE A 269 -15.97 1.25 -12.54
CA ILE A 269 -14.59 0.90 -12.13
C ILE A 269 -13.59 1.50 -13.12
N GLY A 270 -13.80 1.30 -14.42
CA GLY A 270 -12.92 1.81 -15.47
C GLY A 270 -12.79 3.33 -15.43
N GLN A 271 -13.91 4.04 -15.44
CA GLN A 271 -13.94 5.52 -15.42
C GLN A 271 -13.26 6.09 -14.18
N LYS A 272 -13.59 5.54 -13.00
CA LYS A 272 -13.01 6.01 -11.73
C LYS A 272 -11.52 5.70 -11.62
N THR A 273 -11.10 4.51 -12.03
CA THR A 273 -9.68 4.13 -12.05
C THR A 273 -8.88 5.07 -12.94
N LEU A 274 -9.35 5.31 -14.15
CA LEU A 274 -8.69 6.21 -15.09
C LEU A 274 -8.61 7.65 -14.53
N SER A 275 -9.72 8.20 -14.05
CA SER A 275 -9.76 9.56 -13.48
C SER A 275 -8.82 9.69 -12.28
N TYR A 276 -8.85 8.74 -11.34
CA TYR A 276 -8.01 8.78 -10.15
C TYR A 276 -6.51 8.76 -10.49
N TRP A 277 -6.08 7.83 -11.32
CA TRP A 277 -4.65 7.71 -11.64
C TRP A 277 -4.14 8.81 -12.56
N LYS A 278 -4.97 9.33 -13.47
CA LYS A 278 -4.64 10.53 -14.25
C LYS A 278 -4.38 11.73 -13.34
N GLU A 279 -5.27 11.99 -12.39
CA GLU A 279 -5.13 13.10 -11.45
C GLU A 279 -3.92 12.91 -10.52
N SER A 280 -3.69 11.67 -10.04
CA SER A 280 -2.55 11.34 -9.19
C SER A 280 -1.22 11.53 -9.90
N LEU A 281 -1.11 11.10 -11.17
CA LEU A 281 0.08 11.31 -12.00
C LEU A 281 0.33 12.80 -12.23
N ALA A 282 -0.70 13.57 -12.60
CA ALA A 282 -0.56 15.00 -12.83
C ALA A 282 -0.09 15.77 -11.58
N LYS A 283 -0.64 15.40 -10.39
CA LYS A 283 -0.19 15.97 -9.13
C LYS A 283 1.26 15.55 -8.82
N GLY A 284 1.59 14.28 -9.03
CA GLY A 284 2.95 13.76 -8.80
C GLY A 284 3.99 14.46 -9.66
N GLU A 285 3.72 14.69 -10.96
CA GLU A 285 4.64 15.42 -11.84
C GLU A 285 4.82 16.88 -11.41
N LYS A 286 3.75 17.53 -10.93
CA LYS A 286 3.87 18.87 -10.35
C LYS A 286 4.73 18.88 -9.08
N ASP A 287 4.47 17.96 -8.14
CA ASP A 287 5.17 17.91 -6.88
C ASP A 287 6.66 17.52 -7.06
N LYS A 288 6.96 16.67 -8.05
CA LYS A 288 8.31 16.24 -8.41
C LYS A 288 9.24 17.41 -8.75
N SER A 289 8.70 18.48 -9.33
CA SER A 289 9.49 19.66 -9.69
C SER A 289 10.18 20.34 -8.49
N PHE A 290 9.72 20.08 -7.27
CA PHE A 290 10.30 20.58 -6.02
C PHE A 290 11.32 19.62 -5.39
N ILE A 291 11.54 18.43 -5.98
CA ILE A 291 12.46 17.41 -5.46
C ILE A 291 13.78 17.50 -6.20
N SER A 292 14.89 17.53 -5.46
CA SER A 292 16.21 17.56 -6.08
C SER A 292 16.50 16.28 -6.87
N LYS A 293 17.25 16.38 -7.96
CA LYS A 293 17.50 15.28 -8.91
C LYS A 293 18.25 14.10 -8.27
N ASP A 294 19.07 14.34 -7.27
CA ASP A 294 19.79 13.31 -6.51
C ASP A 294 18.91 12.54 -5.51
N LYS A 295 17.65 12.99 -5.30
CA LYS A 295 16.65 12.31 -4.48
C LYS A 295 15.51 11.68 -5.29
N PHE A 296 15.54 11.76 -6.63
CA PHE A 296 14.46 11.24 -7.47
C PHE A 296 14.97 10.53 -8.72
N ILE A 297 14.80 9.22 -8.75
CA ILE A 297 15.23 8.37 -9.87
C ILE A 297 14.03 7.87 -10.67
N ASN A 298 14.11 8.01 -12.00
CA ASN A 298 13.12 7.46 -12.92
C ASN A 298 13.65 6.14 -13.50
N VAL A 299 12.81 5.12 -13.51
CA VAL A 299 13.09 3.79 -14.07
C VAL A 299 12.02 3.49 -15.11
N LYS A 300 12.40 3.10 -16.31
CA LYS A 300 11.47 2.59 -17.31
C LYS A 300 11.26 1.10 -17.12
N PHE A 301 10.01 0.67 -17.10
CA PHE A 301 9.67 -0.75 -16.88
C PHE A 301 10.34 -1.66 -17.93
N ASP A 302 10.34 -1.26 -19.21
CA ASP A 302 10.90 -2.05 -20.29
C ASP A 302 12.41 -2.25 -20.14
N ASP A 303 13.14 -1.18 -19.79
CA ASP A 303 14.59 -1.26 -19.52
C ASP A 303 14.86 -2.14 -18.30
N PHE A 304 14.06 -1.97 -17.23
CA PHE A 304 14.18 -2.74 -15.99
C PHE A 304 13.92 -4.25 -16.19
N ILE A 305 12.99 -4.62 -17.05
CA ILE A 305 12.73 -6.06 -17.33
C ILE A 305 13.84 -6.69 -18.18
N VAL A 306 14.47 -5.93 -19.05
CA VAL A 306 15.58 -6.38 -19.89
C VAL A 306 16.86 -6.57 -19.06
N ASP A 307 17.25 -5.55 -18.31
CA ASP A 307 18.44 -5.54 -17.46
C ASP A 307 18.15 -5.05 -16.03
N PRO A 308 17.54 -5.91 -15.17
CA PRO A 308 17.21 -5.50 -13.80
C PRO A 308 18.42 -5.06 -12.98
N ILE A 309 19.57 -5.74 -13.14
CA ILE A 309 20.77 -5.43 -12.35
C ILE A 309 21.43 -4.13 -12.82
N GLY A 310 21.46 -3.88 -14.12
CA GLY A 310 21.96 -2.61 -14.66
C GLY A 310 21.10 -1.42 -14.17
N GLU A 311 19.77 -1.55 -14.16
CA GLU A 311 18.91 -0.52 -13.63
C GLU A 311 19.07 -0.33 -12.09
N ILE A 312 19.26 -1.41 -11.32
CA ILE A 312 19.60 -1.31 -9.89
C ILE A 312 20.90 -0.52 -9.68
N LYS A 313 21.95 -0.79 -10.45
CA LYS A 313 23.21 -0.03 -10.37
C LYS A 313 23.02 1.46 -10.65
N LYS A 314 22.18 1.80 -11.63
CA LYS A 314 21.84 3.20 -11.93
C LYS A 314 21.07 3.85 -10.75
N ILE A 315 20.14 3.12 -10.11
CA ILE A 315 19.42 3.59 -8.93
C ILE A 315 20.40 3.90 -7.79
N TYR A 316 21.28 2.95 -7.44
CA TYR A 316 22.25 3.14 -6.37
C TYR A 316 23.18 4.32 -6.63
N SER A 317 23.75 4.38 -7.85
CA SER A 317 24.60 5.50 -8.25
C SER A 317 23.86 6.85 -8.22
N GLY A 318 22.63 6.88 -8.74
CA GLY A 318 21.83 8.11 -8.80
C GLY A 318 21.39 8.65 -7.43
N LEU A 319 21.21 7.77 -6.45
CA LEU A 319 20.90 8.13 -5.06
C LEU A 319 22.15 8.25 -4.16
N ASN A 320 23.35 8.16 -4.72
CA ASN A 320 24.62 8.14 -4.00
C ASN A 320 24.66 7.07 -2.88
N LEU A 321 24.20 5.86 -3.21
CA LEU A 321 24.17 4.70 -2.32
C LEU A 321 25.26 3.70 -2.74
N ASP A 322 25.75 2.95 -1.76
CA ASP A 322 26.74 1.90 -2.00
C ASP A 322 26.05 0.54 -2.22
N LEU A 323 26.31 -0.09 -3.37
CA LEU A 323 25.86 -1.45 -3.67
C LEU A 323 27.03 -2.42 -3.45
N ASN A 324 27.05 -3.06 -2.30
CA ASN A 324 28.07 -4.03 -2.00
C ASN A 324 27.92 -5.34 -2.81
N LYS A 325 29.03 -6.08 -2.99
CA LYS A 325 29.06 -7.31 -3.81
C LYS A 325 28.15 -8.43 -3.30
N GLU A 326 27.94 -8.52 -2.00
CA GLU A 326 27.05 -9.54 -1.42
C GLU A 326 25.60 -9.27 -1.78
N THR A 327 25.16 -8.03 -1.61
CA THR A 327 23.83 -7.58 -2.00
C THR A 327 23.61 -7.75 -3.51
N GLU A 328 24.57 -7.32 -4.33
CA GLU A 328 24.49 -7.52 -5.78
C GLU A 328 24.31 -9.01 -6.14
N LYS A 329 25.07 -9.90 -5.51
CA LYS A 329 24.94 -11.35 -5.73
C LYS A 329 23.55 -11.86 -5.37
N LYS A 330 22.99 -11.48 -4.18
CA LYS A 330 21.63 -11.86 -3.79
C LYS A 330 20.58 -11.39 -4.82
N MET A 331 20.74 -10.19 -5.35
CA MET A 331 19.86 -9.65 -6.38
C MET A 331 19.97 -10.40 -7.70
N VAL A 332 21.18 -10.78 -8.13
CA VAL A 332 21.40 -11.59 -9.33
C VAL A 332 20.76 -12.97 -9.18
N ASP A 333 20.94 -13.62 -8.02
CA ASP A 333 20.33 -14.92 -7.74
C ASP A 333 18.80 -14.83 -7.79
N PHE A 334 18.20 -13.82 -7.17
CA PHE A 334 16.77 -13.55 -7.20
C PHE A 334 16.24 -13.34 -8.63
N VAL A 335 16.94 -12.54 -9.46
CA VAL A 335 16.57 -12.32 -10.87
C VAL A 335 16.58 -13.63 -11.65
N ASN A 336 17.58 -14.48 -11.42
CA ASN A 336 17.69 -15.77 -12.09
C ASN A 336 16.56 -16.73 -11.70
N GLU A 337 16.20 -16.79 -10.42
CA GLU A 337 15.07 -17.57 -9.94
C GLU A 337 13.73 -17.06 -10.50
N PHE A 338 13.53 -15.75 -10.49
CA PHE A 338 12.35 -15.11 -11.04
C PHE A 338 12.18 -15.41 -12.54
N LYS A 339 13.26 -15.40 -13.32
CA LYS A 339 13.22 -15.77 -14.75
C LYS A 339 12.83 -17.24 -14.98
N LYS A 340 13.26 -18.15 -14.11
CA LYS A 340 12.89 -19.57 -14.16
C LYS A 340 11.41 -19.82 -13.81
N GLY A 341 10.86 -19.06 -12.86
CA GLY A 341 9.46 -19.18 -12.39
C GLY A 341 8.39 -18.56 -13.31
N LYS A 342 8.74 -17.86 -14.37
CA LYS A 342 7.86 -17.05 -15.24
C LYS A 342 6.86 -17.83 -16.13
N LYS A 343 6.36 -18.98 -15.74
CA LYS A 343 5.38 -19.73 -16.58
C LYS A 343 3.92 -19.27 -16.49
N ALA A 344 3.54 -18.33 -15.64
CA ALA A 344 2.16 -17.86 -15.51
C ALA A 344 2.03 -16.35 -15.81
N ARG A 345 1.93 -15.97 -17.08
CA ARG A 345 1.41 -14.65 -17.45
C ARG A 345 -0.11 -14.66 -17.37
N HIS A 346 -0.68 -13.78 -16.56
CA HIS A 346 -2.12 -13.53 -16.57
C HIS A 346 -2.47 -12.79 -17.87
N THR A 347 -3.24 -13.42 -18.74
CA THR A 347 -3.83 -12.77 -19.92
C THR A 347 -5.09 -12.02 -19.47
N TYR A 348 -5.10 -10.71 -19.63
CA TYR A 348 -6.28 -9.89 -19.39
C TYR A 348 -7.13 -9.86 -20.66
N GLY A 349 -8.43 -10.11 -20.52
CA GLY A 349 -9.37 -9.81 -21.60
C GLY A 349 -9.49 -8.29 -21.74
N SER A 350 -8.77 -7.70 -22.68
CA SER A 350 -8.82 -6.24 -22.98
C SER A 350 -10.22 -5.78 -23.39
N VAL A 351 -11.08 -6.70 -23.84
CA VAL A 351 -12.39 -6.45 -24.42
C VAL A 351 -13.39 -5.83 -23.42
N SER A 352 -13.25 -6.08 -22.12
CA SER A 352 -14.22 -5.61 -21.10
C SER A 352 -14.07 -4.13 -20.72
N TYR A 353 -12.96 -3.47 -21.11
CA TYR A 353 -12.65 -2.08 -20.74
C TYR A 353 -12.35 -1.18 -21.93
N THR A 354 -12.68 -1.62 -23.16
CA THR A 354 -12.36 -0.94 -24.43
C THR A 354 -13.13 0.35 -24.69
N HIS A 355 -14.10 0.72 -23.84
CA HIS A 355 -14.81 2.00 -23.96
C HIS A 355 -14.08 3.18 -23.28
N LEU A 356 -12.92 2.94 -22.70
CA LEU A 356 -12.10 4.00 -22.15
C LEU A 356 -11.29 4.63 -23.28
N THR A 357 -11.71 5.80 -23.76
CA THR A 357 -10.89 6.64 -24.63
C THR A 357 -9.74 7.21 -23.80
N LEU A 358 -8.58 6.55 -23.86
CA LEU A 358 -7.33 7.11 -23.33
C LEU A 358 -6.88 8.24 -24.26
N PRO A 359 -6.49 9.41 -23.73
CA PRO A 359 -5.89 10.44 -24.57
C PRO A 359 -4.62 9.84 -25.19
N THR A 360 -4.62 9.75 -26.52
CA THR A 360 -3.45 9.38 -27.31
C THR A 360 -2.41 10.47 -27.13
N LYS A 361 -1.29 10.12 -26.52
CA LYS A 361 -0.03 10.87 -26.43
C LYS A 361 -0.12 12.29 -25.84
N ALA A 362 0.40 12.47 -24.65
CA ALA A 362 1.12 13.67 -24.22
C ALA A 362 2.48 13.23 -23.66
#